data_f1cb887dc0558e0715083240fb6d3d77
#
_entry.id   f1cb887dc0558e0715083240fb6d3d77
#
_cell.length_a   1.000
_cell.length_b   1.000
_cell.length_c   1.000
_cell.angle_alpha   90.00
_cell.angle_beta   90.00
_cell.angle_gamma   90.00
#
_symmetry.space_group_name_H-M   'P 1'
#
loop_
_entity.id
_entity.type
_entity.pdbx_description
1 polymer ?
#
loop_
_entity_poly.entity_id
_entity_poly.type
_entity_poly.pdbx_seq_one_letter_code
_entity_poly.pdbx_strand_id
1 'polypeptide(L)'
;MDGAGLRMGRLFDRDSGRSFITAFDHGTTLRVPPEVGKPLDLLEKIVAGEPDGVLVGPGLLKQGAHLFAFRGAPVPVLRADWTIIDESMKGELGERYRVLTTPKEGAALGAGALVMYLIMGPEEGTMFADNVRAVAHAAHEAHQVGLPLIVEATLWGSRITEKKDPDLLAHICRIAGEIGADAVKTEYTGDPQTMAHVVAGCPVPVLTLGGARGGEDAVVESARGAIEGGAKGLIFGRNVWQADDPVRMTASLREVVHGVPVSG
;
A
#
# COMPACT_ATOMS: atom_id res chain seq x y z
N MET A 1 2.03 -2.60 -24.48
CA MET A 1 1.69 -1.84 -23.27
C MET A 1 0.19 -1.71 -23.23
N ASP A 2 -0.41 -2.16 -22.19
CA ASP A 2 -1.86 -2.13 -21.97
C ASP A 2 -2.28 -1.00 -21.03
N GLY A 3 -3.57 -0.92 -20.70
CA GLY A 3 -4.09 0.13 -19.81
C GLY A 3 -3.52 0.09 -18.41
N ALA A 4 -3.19 -1.09 -17.88
CA ALA A 4 -2.56 -1.24 -16.57
C ALA A 4 -1.12 -0.70 -16.57
N GLY A 5 -0.33 -1.02 -17.59
CA GLY A 5 1.02 -0.51 -17.75
C GLY A 5 1.08 1.02 -17.88
N LEU A 6 0.10 1.64 -18.60
CA LEU A 6 0.01 3.10 -18.68
C LEU A 6 -0.30 3.74 -17.32
N ARG A 7 -1.15 3.12 -16.50
CA ARG A 7 -1.48 3.62 -15.16
C ARG A 7 -0.34 3.41 -14.16
N MET A 8 0.37 2.28 -14.24
CA MET A 8 1.58 2.08 -13.45
C MET A 8 2.63 3.16 -13.73
N GLY A 9 2.80 3.57 -14.99
CA GLY A 9 3.70 4.66 -15.37
C GLY A 9 3.29 6.06 -14.84
N ARG A 10 2.12 6.19 -14.21
CA ARG A 10 1.72 7.42 -13.49
C ARG A 10 2.00 7.34 -11.98
N LEU A 11 2.16 6.13 -11.47
CA LEU A 11 2.51 5.87 -10.07
C LEU A 11 4.02 5.85 -9.83
N PHE A 12 4.78 5.45 -10.84
CA PHE A 12 6.22 5.36 -10.74
C PHE A 12 6.86 6.56 -11.46
N ASP A 13 7.65 7.33 -10.72
CA ASP A 13 8.40 8.45 -11.27
C ASP A 13 9.37 7.96 -12.37
N ARG A 14 9.45 8.73 -13.46
CA ARG A 14 10.20 8.32 -14.66
C ARG A 14 11.70 8.24 -14.42
N ASP A 15 12.24 9.16 -13.64
CA ASP A 15 13.69 9.34 -13.49
C ASP A 15 14.25 8.41 -12.41
N SER A 16 13.56 8.28 -11.27
CA SER A 16 13.94 7.38 -10.19
C SER A 16 13.48 5.93 -10.41
N GLY A 17 12.46 5.71 -11.22
CA GLY A 17 11.79 4.42 -11.38
C GLY A 17 11.10 3.93 -10.10
N ARG A 18 10.79 4.83 -9.17
CA ARG A 18 10.26 4.53 -7.84
C ARG A 18 8.93 5.22 -7.60
N SER A 19 8.22 4.83 -6.52
CA SER A 19 6.92 5.38 -6.14
C SER A 19 6.81 5.63 -4.65
N PHE A 20 6.22 6.77 -4.25
CA PHE A 20 5.81 7.03 -2.89
C PHE A 20 4.30 7.23 -2.82
N ILE A 21 3.61 6.32 -2.15
CA ILE A 21 2.16 6.34 -1.96
C ILE A 21 1.85 6.58 -0.48
N THR A 22 0.98 7.54 -0.17
CA THR A 22 0.48 7.71 1.19
C THR A 22 -0.76 6.86 1.41
N ALA A 23 -0.72 5.92 2.38
CA ALA A 23 -1.86 5.09 2.73
C ALA A 23 -2.77 5.79 3.75
N PHE A 24 -4.02 6.02 3.36
CA PHE A 24 -5.05 6.64 4.19
C PHE A 24 -6.38 5.85 4.16
N ASP A 25 -6.27 4.52 4.11
CA ASP A 25 -7.37 3.56 4.14
C ASP A 25 -7.62 2.94 5.54
N HIS A 26 -6.87 3.38 6.55
CA HIS A 26 -6.82 2.78 7.89
C HIS A 26 -8.16 2.81 8.62
N GLY A 27 -9.04 3.77 8.32
CA GLY A 27 -10.37 3.83 8.92
C GLY A 27 -11.25 2.60 8.67
N THR A 28 -10.89 1.75 7.71
CA THR A 28 -11.57 0.48 7.44
C THR A 28 -10.92 -0.72 8.11
N THR A 29 -9.67 -0.62 8.57
CA THR A 29 -8.84 -1.76 8.99
C THR A 29 -8.29 -1.64 10.41
N LEU A 30 -8.27 -0.44 10.96
CA LEU A 30 -7.74 -0.10 12.29
C LEU A 30 -8.68 0.85 13.01
N ARG A 31 -8.59 0.85 14.33
CA ARG A 31 -9.18 1.92 15.16
C ARG A 31 -8.37 3.21 14.95
N VAL A 32 -9.02 4.22 14.37
CA VAL A 32 -8.42 5.55 14.18
C VAL A 32 -8.67 6.39 15.43
N PRO A 33 -7.63 6.98 16.05
CA PRO A 33 -7.80 7.83 17.22
C PRO A 33 -8.66 9.07 16.90
N PRO A 34 -9.54 9.53 17.83
CA PRO A 34 -10.39 10.71 17.60
C PRO A 34 -9.60 11.99 17.30
N GLU A 35 -8.37 12.09 17.81
CA GLU A 35 -7.48 13.26 17.66
C GLU A 35 -7.04 13.48 16.21
N VAL A 36 -7.19 12.46 15.35
CA VAL A 36 -6.87 12.54 13.92
C VAL A 36 -7.77 13.55 13.18
N GLY A 37 -8.93 13.89 13.76
CA GLY A 37 -9.83 14.89 13.23
C GLY A 37 -10.68 14.39 12.05
N LYS A 38 -11.13 15.32 11.22
CA LYS A 38 -12.01 15.00 10.09
C LYS A 38 -11.22 14.36 8.96
N PRO A 39 -11.67 13.21 8.42
CA PRO A 39 -10.93 12.49 7.37
C PRO A 39 -10.66 13.32 6.10
N LEU A 40 -11.60 14.18 5.68
CA LEU A 40 -11.42 15.00 4.48
C LEU A 40 -10.37 16.10 4.68
N ASP A 41 -10.33 16.75 5.84
CA ASP A 41 -9.35 17.79 6.17
C ASP A 41 -7.92 17.20 6.19
N LEU A 42 -7.80 15.96 6.66
CA LEU A 42 -6.52 15.26 6.65
C LEU A 42 -6.14 14.75 5.26
N LEU A 43 -7.12 14.27 4.48
CA LEU A 43 -6.89 13.89 3.09
C LEU A 43 -6.37 15.08 2.25
N GLU A 44 -6.91 16.28 2.47
CA GLU A 44 -6.45 17.51 1.82
C GLU A 44 -4.97 17.79 2.14
N LYS A 45 -4.56 17.67 3.40
CA LYS A 45 -3.15 17.82 3.81
C LYS A 45 -2.24 16.76 3.17
N ILE A 46 -2.72 15.52 3.08
CA ILE A 46 -1.98 14.42 2.43
C ILE A 46 -1.78 14.73 0.95
N VAL A 47 -2.82 15.17 0.25
CA VAL A 47 -2.75 15.54 -1.17
C VAL A 47 -1.83 16.75 -1.36
N ALA A 48 -1.87 17.74 -0.47
CA ALA A 48 -0.99 18.90 -0.50
C ALA A 48 0.51 18.55 -0.31
N GLY A 49 0.83 17.39 0.25
CA GLY A 49 2.20 16.85 0.33
C GLY A 49 2.70 16.28 -1.01
N GLU A 50 1.86 16.19 -2.03
CA GLU A 50 2.19 15.73 -3.37
C GLU A 50 2.87 14.34 -3.44
N PRO A 51 2.36 13.29 -2.74
CA PRO A 51 2.85 11.93 -2.99
C PRO A 51 2.50 11.50 -4.42
N ASP A 52 3.13 10.47 -4.96
CA ASP A 52 2.79 9.95 -6.30
C ASP A 52 1.37 9.35 -6.34
N GLY A 53 0.93 8.80 -5.21
CA GLY A 53 -0.43 8.29 -5.06
C GLY A 53 -0.95 8.39 -3.63
N VAL A 54 -2.27 8.27 -3.47
CA VAL A 54 -2.93 8.20 -2.17
C VAL A 54 -3.86 7.00 -2.13
N LEU A 55 -3.59 6.05 -1.23
CA LEU A 55 -4.41 4.87 -1.01
C LEU A 55 -5.56 5.20 -0.06
N VAL A 56 -6.79 5.08 -0.54
CA VAL A 56 -8.01 5.43 0.19
C VAL A 56 -9.09 4.35 0.05
N GLY A 57 -10.04 4.34 0.96
CA GLY A 57 -11.26 3.53 0.82
C GLY A 57 -12.28 4.15 -0.15
N PRO A 58 -13.23 3.36 -0.69
CA PRO A 58 -14.17 3.83 -1.72
C PRO A 58 -15.07 4.99 -1.28
N GLY A 59 -15.53 4.97 -0.03
CA GLY A 59 -16.34 6.05 0.53
C GLY A 59 -15.59 7.38 0.61
N LEU A 60 -14.32 7.33 1.05
CA LEU A 60 -13.49 8.51 1.18
C LEU A 60 -13.07 9.05 -0.19
N LEU A 61 -12.76 8.18 -1.16
CA LEU A 61 -12.47 8.60 -2.53
C LEU A 61 -13.66 9.32 -3.16
N LYS A 62 -14.87 8.79 -2.98
CA LYS A 62 -16.09 9.42 -3.49
C LYS A 62 -16.32 10.81 -2.90
N GLN A 63 -16.15 10.97 -1.58
CA GLN A 63 -16.34 12.25 -0.89
C GLN A 63 -15.23 13.27 -1.20
N GLY A 64 -13.99 12.80 -1.33
CA GLY A 64 -12.80 13.61 -1.60
C GLY A 64 -12.41 13.70 -3.07
N ALA A 65 -13.25 13.29 -4.01
CA ALA A 65 -12.91 13.25 -5.44
C ALA A 65 -12.39 14.60 -6.00
N HIS A 66 -12.91 15.71 -5.49
CA HIS A 66 -12.47 17.07 -5.87
C HIS A 66 -11.00 17.35 -5.51
N LEU A 67 -10.46 16.67 -4.49
CA LEU A 67 -9.06 16.79 -4.09
C LEU A 67 -8.09 16.12 -5.07
N PHE A 68 -8.58 15.30 -5.98
CA PHE A 68 -7.81 14.63 -7.04
C PHE A 68 -8.13 15.18 -8.45
N ALA A 69 -9.05 16.14 -8.56
CA ALA A 69 -9.57 16.62 -9.83
C ALA A 69 -8.77 17.81 -10.41
N PHE A 70 -7.45 17.72 -10.41
CA PHE A 70 -6.58 18.73 -11.04
C PHE A 70 -5.37 18.06 -11.71
N ARG A 71 -4.73 18.83 -12.63
CA ARG A 71 -3.55 18.35 -13.33
C ARG A 71 -2.36 18.24 -12.38
N GLY A 72 -1.71 17.07 -12.35
CA GLY A 72 -0.59 16.79 -11.46
C GLY A 72 -1.02 16.32 -10.06
N ALA A 73 -2.33 16.09 -9.84
CA ALA A 73 -2.80 15.50 -8.59
C ALA A 73 -2.19 14.10 -8.38
N PRO A 74 -1.95 13.69 -7.13
CA PRO A 74 -1.58 12.31 -6.81
C PRO A 74 -2.59 11.32 -7.40
N VAL A 75 -2.10 10.13 -7.79
CA VAL A 75 -2.96 9.08 -8.31
C VAL A 75 -3.85 8.52 -7.20
N PRO A 76 -5.19 8.51 -7.34
CA PRO A 76 -6.06 7.84 -6.38
C PRO A 76 -5.89 6.33 -6.51
N VAL A 77 -5.44 5.69 -5.43
CA VAL A 77 -5.27 4.24 -5.30
C VAL A 77 -6.39 3.73 -4.39
N LEU A 78 -7.12 2.70 -4.81
CA LEU A 78 -8.32 2.27 -4.11
C LEU A 78 -8.12 0.96 -3.35
N ARG A 79 -8.43 0.95 -2.05
CA ARG A 79 -8.59 -0.28 -1.27
C ARG A 79 -9.86 -1.00 -1.72
N ALA A 80 -9.70 -2.17 -2.32
CA ALA A 80 -10.81 -2.94 -2.89
C ALA A 80 -11.38 -4.01 -1.94
N ASP A 81 -10.72 -4.26 -0.82
CA ASP A 81 -11.09 -5.30 0.15
C ASP A 81 -11.02 -4.82 1.60
N TRP A 82 -11.36 -5.70 2.50
CA TRP A 82 -11.44 -5.43 3.93
C TRP A 82 -10.95 -6.61 4.76
N THR A 83 -10.16 -6.27 5.76
CA THR A 83 -9.83 -7.11 6.91
C THR A 83 -9.58 -6.21 8.12
N ILE A 84 -9.66 -6.76 9.33
CA ILE A 84 -9.25 -6.04 10.54
C ILE A 84 -7.84 -6.51 10.90
N ILE A 85 -6.89 -5.58 10.85
CA ILE A 85 -5.51 -5.82 11.27
C ILE A 85 -5.20 -5.28 12.67
N ASP A 86 -6.18 -4.65 13.32
CA ASP A 86 -6.10 -4.17 14.69
C ASP A 86 -6.17 -5.33 15.67
N GLU A 87 -5.04 -5.64 16.31
CA GLU A 87 -4.96 -6.75 17.27
C GLU A 87 -5.92 -6.59 18.45
N SER A 88 -6.23 -5.33 18.84
CA SER A 88 -7.17 -5.06 19.95
C SER A 88 -8.63 -5.45 19.62
N MET A 89 -8.96 -5.53 18.33
CA MET A 89 -10.30 -5.88 17.85
C MET A 89 -10.42 -7.34 17.38
N LYS A 90 -9.31 -8.04 17.29
CA LYS A 90 -9.25 -9.42 16.77
C LYS A 90 -10.11 -10.38 17.57
N GLY A 91 -10.13 -10.24 18.91
CA GLY A 91 -10.94 -11.07 19.80
C GLY A 91 -12.46 -10.92 19.58
N GLU A 92 -12.91 -9.73 19.21
CA GLU A 92 -14.34 -9.44 18.98
C GLU A 92 -14.78 -9.76 17.55
N LEU A 93 -13.94 -9.42 16.55
CA LEU A 93 -14.30 -9.50 15.15
C LEU A 93 -13.74 -10.75 14.46
N GLY A 94 -12.75 -11.40 15.05
CA GLY A 94 -12.04 -12.54 14.48
C GLY A 94 -11.22 -12.18 13.24
N GLU A 95 -10.59 -13.19 12.69
CA GLU A 95 -9.87 -13.07 11.42
C GLU A 95 -10.88 -13.15 10.28
N ARG A 96 -11.10 -12.05 9.58
CA ARG A 96 -12.09 -11.91 8.51
C ARG A 96 -11.48 -11.28 7.28
N TYR A 97 -11.96 -11.68 6.11
CA TYR A 97 -11.60 -11.10 4.83
C TYR A 97 -12.81 -11.01 3.91
N ARG A 98 -12.98 -9.88 3.22
CA ARG A 98 -14.03 -9.68 2.22
C ARG A 98 -13.57 -8.74 1.13
N VAL A 99 -13.93 -9.03 -0.10
CA VAL A 99 -13.87 -8.07 -1.22
C VAL A 99 -15.03 -7.09 -1.08
N LEU A 100 -14.77 -5.81 -1.19
CA LEU A 100 -15.77 -4.72 -1.06
C LEU A 100 -16.10 -4.06 -2.39
N THR A 101 -15.13 -3.99 -3.30
CA THR A 101 -15.24 -3.20 -4.55
C THR A 101 -14.66 -4.02 -5.68
N THR A 102 -15.42 -4.16 -6.76
CA THR A 102 -14.94 -4.81 -7.98
C THR A 102 -14.00 -3.87 -8.76
N PRO A 103 -13.10 -4.39 -9.60
CA PRO A 103 -12.25 -3.56 -10.46
C PRO A 103 -13.04 -2.60 -11.37
N LYS A 104 -14.19 -3.03 -11.86
CA LYS A 104 -15.08 -2.18 -12.68
C LYS A 104 -15.63 -0.99 -11.88
N GLU A 105 -16.06 -1.22 -10.64
CA GLU A 105 -16.48 -0.15 -9.73
C GLU A 105 -15.32 0.79 -9.38
N GLY A 106 -14.12 0.25 -9.14
CA GLY A 106 -12.91 1.04 -8.91
C GLY A 106 -12.58 1.94 -10.10
N ALA A 107 -12.65 1.41 -11.33
CA ALA A 107 -12.47 2.20 -12.54
C ALA A 107 -13.52 3.32 -12.65
N ALA A 108 -14.77 3.03 -12.34
CA ALA A 108 -15.87 4.02 -12.37
C ALA A 108 -15.70 5.12 -11.30
N LEU A 109 -15.06 4.82 -10.17
CA LEU A 109 -14.68 5.81 -9.14
C LEU A 109 -13.47 6.66 -9.52
N GLY A 110 -12.79 6.37 -10.65
CA GLY A 110 -11.62 7.10 -11.10
C GLY A 110 -10.31 6.61 -10.49
N ALA A 111 -10.28 5.42 -9.89
CA ALA A 111 -9.05 4.84 -9.36
C ALA A 111 -8.01 4.64 -10.47
N GLY A 112 -6.75 4.97 -10.18
CA GLY A 112 -5.61 4.71 -11.05
C GLY A 112 -4.96 3.35 -10.79
N ALA A 113 -5.17 2.77 -9.59
CA ALA A 113 -4.76 1.42 -9.19
C ALA A 113 -5.68 0.88 -8.11
N LEU A 114 -5.68 -0.45 -7.93
CA LEU A 114 -6.34 -1.13 -6.80
C LEU A 114 -5.30 -1.68 -5.82
N VAL A 115 -5.69 -1.79 -4.55
CA VAL A 115 -4.93 -2.53 -3.53
C VAL A 115 -5.82 -3.57 -2.89
N MET A 116 -5.29 -4.79 -2.75
CA MET A 116 -5.93 -5.89 -2.01
C MET A 116 -4.91 -6.58 -1.10
N TYR A 117 -5.39 -7.09 0.01
CA TYR A 117 -4.57 -7.91 0.92
C TYR A 117 -4.37 -9.34 0.36
N LEU A 118 -3.16 -9.86 0.54
CA LEU A 118 -2.88 -11.30 0.55
C LEU A 118 -2.31 -11.63 1.93
N ILE A 119 -3.06 -12.41 2.73
CA ILE A 119 -2.82 -12.59 4.16
C ILE A 119 -2.41 -14.03 4.44
N MET A 120 -1.14 -14.24 4.78
CA MET A 120 -0.65 -15.54 5.23
C MET A 120 -0.67 -15.61 6.75
N GLY A 121 -1.34 -16.63 7.30
CA GLY A 121 -1.31 -16.95 8.72
C GLY A 121 -2.63 -16.89 9.48
N PRO A 122 -3.82 -16.74 8.82
CA PRO A 122 -5.08 -16.88 9.55
C PRO A 122 -5.20 -18.25 10.20
N GLU A 123 -5.94 -18.31 11.32
CA GLU A 123 -6.22 -19.57 12.03
C GLU A 123 -7.01 -20.53 11.14
N GLU A 124 -8.02 -20.03 10.46
CA GLU A 124 -8.82 -20.79 9.51
C GLU A 124 -8.08 -20.96 8.18
N GLY A 125 -7.68 -22.21 7.88
CA GLY A 125 -6.87 -22.53 6.69
C GLY A 125 -7.57 -22.21 5.36
N THR A 126 -8.90 -22.26 5.30
CA THR A 126 -9.69 -21.92 4.10
C THR A 126 -9.61 -20.44 3.76
N MET A 127 -9.44 -19.57 4.76
CA MET A 127 -9.36 -18.12 4.55
C MET A 127 -8.19 -17.74 3.63
N PHE A 128 -7.01 -18.34 3.78
CA PHE A 128 -5.89 -18.07 2.90
C PHE A 128 -6.17 -18.51 1.46
N ALA A 129 -6.69 -19.72 1.27
CA ALA A 129 -7.03 -20.25 -0.06
C ALA A 129 -8.10 -19.39 -0.77
N ASP A 130 -9.14 -18.98 -0.04
CA ASP A 130 -10.18 -18.09 -0.55
C ASP A 130 -9.63 -16.70 -0.88
N ASN A 131 -8.70 -16.19 -0.08
CA ASN A 131 -8.03 -14.90 -0.32
C ASN A 131 -7.13 -14.98 -1.58
N VAL A 132 -6.34 -16.02 -1.76
CA VAL A 132 -5.56 -16.26 -2.98
C VAL A 132 -6.47 -16.27 -4.22
N ARG A 133 -7.59 -16.99 -4.16
CA ARG A 133 -8.57 -17.03 -5.26
C ARG A 133 -9.17 -15.65 -5.54
N ALA A 134 -9.53 -14.90 -4.51
CA ALA A 134 -10.10 -13.57 -4.65
C ALA A 134 -9.11 -12.60 -5.30
N VAL A 135 -7.84 -12.62 -4.90
CA VAL A 135 -6.78 -11.77 -5.49
C VAL A 135 -6.54 -12.14 -6.95
N ALA A 136 -6.41 -13.44 -7.27
CA ALA A 136 -6.21 -13.89 -8.65
C ALA A 136 -7.38 -13.48 -9.57
N HIS A 137 -8.62 -13.61 -9.08
CA HIS A 137 -9.80 -13.18 -9.82
C HIS A 137 -9.82 -11.66 -10.04
N ALA A 138 -9.53 -10.89 -8.99
CA ALA A 138 -9.48 -9.43 -9.08
C ALA A 138 -8.35 -8.94 -10.01
N ALA A 139 -7.18 -9.59 -10.03
CA ALA A 139 -6.11 -9.27 -10.97
C ALA A 139 -6.57 -9.44 -12.43
N HIS A 140 -7.22 -10.58 -12.72
CA HIS A 140 -7.77 -10.82 -14.06
C HIS A 140 -8.81 -9.76 -14.48
N GLU A 141 -9.78 -9.45 -13.60
CA GLU A 141 -10.81 -8.44 -13.90
C GLU A 141 -10.23 -7.02 -13.97
N ALA A 142 -9.24 -6.69 -13.14
CA ALA A 142 -8.57 -5.39 -13.15
C ALA A 142 -7.87 -5.14 -14.50
N HIS A 143 -7.14 -6.13 -15.00
CA HIS A 143 -6.50 -6.04 -16.31
C HIS A 143 -7.51 -5.87 -17.45
N GLN A 144 -8.70 -6.46 -17.37
CA GLN A 144 -9.77 -6.25 -18.38
C GLN A 144 -10.25 -4.80 -18.47
N VAL A 145 -10.24 -4.06 -17.34
CA VAL A 145 -10.58 -2.63 -17.30
C VAL A 145 -9.34 -1.73 -17.32
N GLY A 146 -8.16 -2.31 -17.50
CA GLY A 146 -6.88 -1.61 -17.58
C GLY A 146 -6.40 -1.01 -16.26
N LEU A 147 -6.87 -1.49 -15.10
CA LEU A 147 -6.37 -1.10 -13.78
C LEU A 147 -5.23 -2.05 -13.36
N PRO A 148 -4.11 -1.52 -12.83
CA PRO A 148 -3.14 -2.34 -12.14
C PRO A 148 -3.65 -2.72 -10.74
N LEU A 149 -3.22 -3.91 -10.28
CA LEU A 149 -3.46 -4.41 -8.93
C LEU A 149 -2.15 -4.44 -8.13
N ILE A 150 -2.11 -3.70 -7.04
CA ILE A 150 -1.06 -3.80 -6.02
C ILE A 150 -1.54 -4.77 -4.95
N VAL A 151 -0.77 -5.80 -4.64
CA VAL A 151 -1.13 -6.78 -3.61
C VAL A 151 -0.34 -6.51 -2.33
N GLU A 152 -1.06 -6.23 -1.24
CA GLU A 152 -0.49 -6.10 0.10
C GLU A 152 -0.29 -7.49 0.70
N ALA A 153 0.91 -8.04 0.46
CA ALA A 153 1.34 -9.34 0.93
C ALA A 153 1.84 -9.21 2.37
N THR A 154 1.08 -9.72 3.33
CA THR A 154 1.34 -9.51 4.77
C THR A 154 1.25 -10.82 5.57
N LEU A 155 2.11 -10.91 6.57
CA LEU A 155 2.11 -11.98 7.56
C LEU A 155 1.23 -11.54 8.74
N TRP A 156 -0.01 -11.98 8.73
CA TRP A 156 -1.00 -11.63 9.76
C TRP A 156 -1.90 -12.83 10.07
N GLY A 157 -2.26 -12.96 11.34
CA GLY A 157 -3.14 -14.03 11.80
C GLY A 157 -2.54 -14.79 12.98
N SER A 158 -3.34 -15.66 13.58
CA SER A 158 -2.99 -16.37 14.82
C SER A 158 -1.82 -17.36 14.66
N ARG A 159 -1.55 -17.78 13.43
CA ARG A 159 -0.44 -18.71 13.12
C ARG A 159 0.89 -18.02 12.86
N ILE A 160 0.93 -16.67 12.81
CA ILE A 160 2.14 -15.90 12.59
C ILE A 160 2.69 -15.42 13.93
N THR A 161 3.93 -15.77 14.21
CA THR A 161 4.70 -15.32 15.38
C THR A 161 5.67 -14.18 15.03
N GLU A 162 6.20 -14.19 13.80
CA GLU A 162 7.13 -13.17 13.30
C GLU A 162 6.60 -12.55 12.00
N LYS A 163 6.17 -11.27 12.09
CA LYS A 163 5.57 -10.54 10.95
C LYS A 163 6.60 -10.07 9.91
N LYS A 164 7.89 -10.15 10.24
CA LYS A 164 8.99 -9.68 9.38
C LYS A 164 9.93 -10.80 8.97
N ASP A 165 9.50 -12.05 9.09
CA ASP A 165 10.27 -13.21 8.64
C ASP A 165 10.59 -13.09 7.15
N PRO A 166 11.88 -12.98 6.75
CA PRO A 166 12.24 -12.70 5.36
C PRO A 166 11.87 -13.82 4.39
N ASP A 167 11.95 -15.08 4.83
CA ASP A 167 11.65 -16.23 3.97
C ASP A 167 10.14 -16.33 3.71
N LEU A 168 9.32 -16.12 4.73
CA LEU A 168 7.87 -16.09 4.59
C LEU A 168 7.41 -14.89 3.77
N LEU A 169 8.03 -13.70 3.97
CA LEU A 169 7.73 -12.51 3.16
C LEU A 169 8.12 -12.72 1.70
N ALA A 170 9.30 -13.29 1.41
CA ALA A 170 9.71 -13.63 0.05
C ALA A 170 8.71 -14.59 -0.60
N HIS A 171 8.25 -15.60 0.15
CA HIS A 171 7.30 -16.59 -0.36
C HIS A 171 5.94 -15.97 -0.68
N ILE A 172 5.35 -15.18 0.23
CA ILE A 172 4.03 -14.56 -0.02
C ILE A 172 4.10 -13.49 -1.12
N CYS A 173 5.20 -12.72 -1.21
CA CYS A 173 5.41 -11.76 -2.30
C CYS A 173 5.51 -12.47 -3.67
N ARG A 174 6.17 -13.62 -3.71
CA ARG A 174 6.22 -14.45 -4.91
C ARG A 174 4.83 -14.96 -5.31
N ILE A 175 4.06 -15.49 -4.36
CA ILE A 175 2.67 -15.90 -4.64
C ILE A 175 1.88 -14.73 -5.23
N ALA A 176 1.96 -13.53 -4.62
CA ALA A 176 1.25 -12.34 -5.10
C ALA A 176 1.60 -12.02 -6.57
N GLY A 177 2.88 -12.03 -6.92
CA GLY A 177 3.31 -11.78 -8.31
C GLY A 177 2.86 -12.85 -9.28
N GLU A 178 2.95 -14.14 -8.89
CA GLU A 178 2.55 -15.26 -9.77
C GLU A 178 1.03 -15.36 -9.99
N ILE A 179 0.20 -14.84 -9.07
CA ILE A 179 -1.26 -14.79 -9.24
C ILE A 179 -1.77 -13.53 -9.92
N GLY A 180 -0.86 -12.64 -10.37
CA GLY A 180 -1.19 -11.54 -11.27
C GLY A 180 -1.10 -10.13 -10.68
N ALA A 181 -0.41 -9.93 -9.55
CA ALA A 181 -0.10 -8.58 -9.06
C ALA A 181 0.81 -7.83 -10.04
N ASP A 182 0.59 -6.52 -10.22
CA ASP A 182 1.48 -5.61 -10.96
C ASP A 182 2.56 -5.00 -10.09
N ALA A 183 2.32 -4.93 -8.78
CA ALA A 183 3.28 -4.58 -7.74
C ALA A 183 2.87 -5.22 -6.41
N VAL A 184 3.81 -5.33 -5.48
CA VAL A 184 3.57 -5.87 -4.14
C VAL A 184 3.89 -4.81 -3.10
N LYS A 185 3.02 -4.68 -2.09
CA LYS A 185 3.27 -3.95 -0.85
C LYS A 185 3.53 -4.97 0.25
N THR A 186 4.62 -4.81 1.03
CA THR A 186 4.95 -5.72 2.13
C THR A 186 5.71 -5.03 3.26
N GLU A 187 5.97 -5.73 4.36
CA GLU A 187 6.76 -5.22 5.46
C GLU A 187 8.22 -5.02 5.06
N TYR A 188 8.86 -3.96 5.59
CA TYR A 188 10.31 -3.87 5.61
C TYR A 188 10.85 -4.80 6.71
N THR A 189 11.76 -5.70 6.37
CA THR A 189 12.31 -6.71 7.28
C THR A 189 13.11 -6.12 8.45
N GLY A 190 13.54 -4.85 8.32
CA GLY A 190 14.36 -4.15 9.31
C GLY A 190 15.85 -4.12 8.97
N ASP A 191 16.25 -4.84 7.93
CA ASP A 191 17.63 -4.91 7.44
C ASP A 191 17.66 -4.93 5.92
N PRO A 192 18.55 -4.14 5.25
CA PRO A 192 18.62 -4.07 3.80
C PRO A 192 18.97 -5.40 3.11
N GLN A 193 19.80 -6.25 3.73
CA GLN A 193 20.23 -7.52 3.13
C GLN A 193 19.09 -8.53 3.11
N THR A 194 18.35 -8.63 4.22
CA THR A 194 17.18 -9.50 4.28
C THR A 194 16.03 -8.96 3.42
N MET A 195 15.91 -7.63 3.27
CA MET A 195 14.97 -7.04 2.33
C MET A 195 15.34 -7.34 0.87
N ALA A 196 16.63 -7.33 0.54
CA ALA A 196 17.09 -7.72 -0.81
C ALA A 196 16.72 -9.17 -1.16
N HIS A 197 16.71 -10.07 -0.18
CA HIS A 197 16.22 -11.44 -0.38
C HIS A 197 14.73 -11.46 -0.73
N VAL A 198 13.89 -10.68 -0.04
CA VAL A 198 12.45 -10.55 -0.34
C VAL A 198 12.23 -10.00 -1.76
N VAL A 199 12.95 -8.93 -2.11
CA VAL A 199 12.85 -8.29 -3.42
C VAL A 199 13.29 -9.25 -4.55
N ALA A 200 14.39 -9.98 -4.36
CA ALA A 200 14.89 -10.95 -5.36
C ALA A 200 13.92 -12.12 -5.59
N GLY A 201 13.13 -12.48 -4.59
CA GLY A 201 12.10 -13.53 -4.68
C GLY A 201 10.82 -13.11 -5.40
N CYS A 202 10.57 -11.81 -5.56
CA CYS A 202 9.34 -11.28 -6.13
C CYS A 202 9.49 -10.91 -7.62
N PRO A 203 8.61 -11.40 -8.52
CA PRO A 203 8.74 -11.13 -9.97
C PRO A 203 8.25 -9.73 -10.39
N VAL A 204 7.69 -8.94 -9.48
CA VAL A 204 7.14 -7.60 -9.72
C VAL A 204 7.72 -6.58 -8.75
N PRO A 205 7.61 -5.25 -9.00
CA PRO A 205 8.10 -4.23 -8.08
C PRO A 205 7.57 -4.40 -6.66
N VAL A 206 8.46 -4.31 -5.66
CA VAL A 206 8.13 -4.38 -4.24
C VAL A 206 8.18 -2.97 -3.65
N LEU A 207 7.11 -2.58 -2.95
CA LEU A 207 7.04 -1.36 -2.14
C LEU A 207 6.88 -1.77 -0.67
N THR A 208 7.51 -1.03 0.24
CA THR A 208 7.40 -1.37 1.67
C THR A 208 6.36 -0.52 2.39
N LEU A 209 5.72 -1.11 3.41
CA LEU A 209 4.82 -0.40 4.31
C LEU A 209 5.59 0.20 5.50
N GLY A 210 5.02 1.26 6.11
CA GLY A 210 5.68 2.01 7.17
C GLY A 210 5.46 1.49 8.60
N GLY A 211 4.57 0.55 8.79
CA GLY A 211 4.25 0.00 10.11
C GLY A 211 3.52 0.99 11.04
N ALA A 212 3.71 0.83 12.35
CA ALA A 212 3.18 1.72 13.38
C ALA A 212 3.89 3.09 13.36
N ARG A 213 3.26 4.12 13.99
CA ARG A 213 3.87 5.44 14.15
C ARG A 213 5.22 5.31 14.89
N GLY A 214 6.26 5.91 14.33
CA GLY A 214 7.60 6.01 14.90
C GLY A 214 8.07 7.46 15.00
N GLY A 215 9.24 7.70 15.58
CA GLY A 215 9.91 9.01 15.50
C GLY A 215 10.35 9.30 14.05
N GLU A 216 10.35 10.57 13.63
CA GLU A 216 10.62 10.99 12.25
C GLU A 216 11.94 10.41 11.72
N ASP A 217 13.04 10.52 12.48
CA ASP A 217 14.35 10.01 12.07
C ASP A 217 14.35 8.49 11.84
N ALA A 218 13.70 7.73 12.74
CA ALA A 218 13.60 6.29 12.62
C ALA A 218 12.76 5.87 11.40
N VAL A 219 11.72 6.65 11.06
CA VAL A 219 10.88 6.42 9.88
C VAL A 219 11.67 6.66 8.61
N VAL A 220 12.45 7.76 8.54
CA VAL A 220 13.31 8.10 7.41
C VAL A 220 14.41 7.06 7.23
N GLU A 221 15.04 6.60 8.32
CA GLU A 221 16.07 5.56 8.27
C GLU A 221 15.51 4.21 7.81
N SER A 222 14.34 3.83 8.30
CA SER A 222 13.63 2.63 7.82
C SER A 222 13.30 2.72 6.33
N ALA A 223 12.92 3.89 5.85
CA ALA A 223 12.67 4.14 4.43
C ALA A 223 13.96 3.99 3.59
N ARG A 224 15.10 4.54 4.07
CA ARG A 224 16.42 4.38 3.42
C ARG A 224 16.80 2.91 3.32
N GLY A 225 16.74 2.18 4.43
CA GLY A 225 17.09 0.76 4.45
C GLY A 225 16.21 -0.08 3.51
N ALA A 226 14.93 0.26 3.38
CA ALA A 226 14.05 -0.42 2.42
C ALA A 226 14.48 -0.15 0.95
N ILE A 227 14.81 1.08 0.62
CA ILE A 227 15.29 1.46 -0.73
C ILE A 227 16.67 0.84 -1.02
N GLU A 228 17.59 0.82 -0.05
CA GLU A 228 18.87 0.13 -0.14
C GLU A 228 18.70 -1.37 -0.38
N GLY A 229 17.71 -1.99 0.28
CA GLY A 229 17.31 -3.38 0.06
C GLY A 229 16.63 -3.64 -1.30
N GLY A 230 16.56 -2.65 -2.18
CA GLY A 230 16.07 -2.81 -3.56
C GLY A 230 14.57 -2.57 -3.73
N ALA A 231 13.83 -2.14 -2.69
CA ALA A 231 12.43 -1.77 -2.83
C ALA A 231 12.27 -0.63 -3.86
N LYS A 232 11.22 -0.71 -4.65
CA LYS A 232 10.88 0.27 -5.69
C LYS A 232 9.97 1.38 -5.18
N GLY A 233 9.87 1.54 -3.87
CA GLY A 233 9.15 2.63 -3.25
C GLY A 233 8.54 2.28 -1.91
N LEU A 234 7.66 3.17 -1.45
CA LEU A 234 7.05 3.11 -0.14
C LEU A 234 5.53 3.29 -0.26
N ILE A 235 4.76 2.58 0.59
CA ILE A 235 3.34 2.85 0.82
C ILE A 235 3.14 3.07 2.32
N PHE A 236 3.42 4.28 2.80
CA PHE A 236 3.39 4.63 4.21
C PHE A 236 2.08 5.32 4.59
N GLY A 237 1.54 4.99 5.77
CA GLY A 237 0.31 5.55 6.28
C GLY A 237 0.51 6.33 7.56
N ARG A 238 0.39 5.67 8.72
CA ARG A 238 0.44 6.28 10.07
C ARG A 238 1.63 7.20 10.28
N ASN A 239 2.77 6.87 9.75
CA ASN A 239 3.98 7.69 9.84
C ASN A 239 3.86 9.03 9.09
N VAL A 240 2.93 9.15 8.13
CA VAL A 240 2.64 10.40 7.43
C VAL A 240 1.50 11.14 8.11
N TRP A 241 0.31 10.55 8.16
CA TRP A 241 -0.88 11.29 8.58
C TRP A 241 -1.01 11.47 10.11
N GLN A 242 -0.18 10.78 10.92
CA GLN A 242 -0.01 11.05 12.36
C GLN A 242 1.24 11.87 12.67
N ALA A 243 2.02 12.30 11.68
CA ALA A 243 3.12 13.23 11.88
C ALA A 243 2.58 14.60 12.33
N ASP A 244 3.39 15.35 13.07
CA ASP A 244 3.05 16.70 13.49
C ASP A 244 2.86 17.64 12.28
N ASP A 245 3.64 17.40 11.21
CA ASP A 245 3.49 18.04 9.89
C ASP A 245 3.49 16.96 8.78
N PRO A 246 2.32 16.53 8.31
CA PRO A 246 2.21 15.53 7.24
C PRO A 246 2.83 15.95 5.90
N VAL A 247 2.82 17.25 5.58
CA VAL A 247 3.41 17.77 4.34
C VAL A 247 4.93 17.64 4.38
N ARG A 248 5.54 18.07 5.49
CA ARG A 248 6.99 17.95 5.71
C ARG A 248 7.44 16.49 5.73
N MET A 249 6.71 15.61 6.39
CA MET A 249 7.02 14.18 6.42
C MET A 249 6.93 13.57 5.02
N THR A 250 5.92 13.95 4.23
CA THR A 250 5.81 13.53 2.82
C THR A 250 7.02 13.98 2.01
N ALA A 251 7.45 15.24 2.15
CA ALA A 251 8.63 15.75 1.45
C ALA A 251 9.91 14.98 1.82
N SER A 252 10.13 14.71 3.11
CA SER A 252 11.28 13.92 3.58
C SER A 252 11.30 12.50 3.02
N LEU A 253 10.15 11.84 2.96
CA LEU A 253 10.04 10.48 2.40
C LEU A 253 10.18 10.47 0.87
N ARG A 254 9.67 11.48 0.18
CA ARG A 254 9.88 11.65 -1.27
C ARG A 254 11.35 11.84 -1.60
N GLU A 255 12.09 12.63 -0.81
CA GLU A 255 13.54 12.79 -0.97
C GLU A 255 14.27 11.44 -0.84
N VAL A 256 13.89 10.60 0.12
CA VAL A 256 14.47 9.24 0.25
C VAL A 256 14.16 8.38 -0.97
N VAL A 257 12.93 8.44 -1.48
CA VAL A 257 12.49 7.58 -2.59
C VAL A 257 13.05 8.04 -3.93
N HIS A 258 12.98 9.34 -4.23
CA HIS A 258 13.34 9.87 -5.56
C HIS A 258 14.73 10.49 -5.63
N GLY A 259 15.36 10.75 -4.47
CA GLY A 259 16.57 11.56 -4.38
C GLY A 259 16.26 13.06 -4.33
N VAL A 260 17.28 13.88 -4.13
CA VAL A 260 17.12 15.34 -4.16
C VAL A 260 16.69 15.75 -5.57
N PRO A 261 15.64 16.58 -5.73
CA PRO A 261 15.31 17.13 -7.04
C PRO A 261 16.55 17.83 -7.59
N VAL A 262 17.03 17.42 -8.77
CA VAL A 262 18.02 18.20 -9.50
C VAL A 262 17.31 19.49 -9.86
N SER A 263 17.60 20.55 -9.09
CA SER A 263 17.13 21.89 -9.41
C SER A 263 17.65 22.26 -10.79
N GLY A 264 16.78 22.14 -11.80
CA GLY A 264 17.01 22.63 -13.15
C GLY A 264 16.76 24.13 -13.22
#